data_d2c3bd1c83176d35d970e6a68374a67a
#
_entry.id   d2c3bd1c83176d35d970e6a68374a67a
#
_cell.length_a   1.000
_cell.length_b   1.000
_cell.length_c   1.000
_cell.angle_alpha   90.00
_cell.angle_beta   90.00
_cell.angle_gamma   90.00
#
_symmetry.space_group_name_H-M   'P 1'
#
loop_
_entity.id
_entity.type
_entity.pdbx_description
1 polymer ?
#
loop_
_entity_poly.entity_id
_entity_poly.type
_entity_poly.pdbx_seq_one_letter_code
_entity_poly.pdbx_strand_id
1 'polypeptide(L)'
;MADNIETIKHFKLYTTGSFLGDEAVINNSPTSRVERYYIFSYYLKINDFKILINTGFSEHVKPSTDLKTLKLFRRQDYKVYETLPSQLLKDHVHPDEIDYCIITNFSSHHLGYLNAFKNATIITSSEAYHDFITQQVSNNNNLQLSFHVMPDNFKERIEFVEDFVQTEHPILGKGYKVFNQDALVSYDLPGAMPGQFGLMMTFSNLMIFMCSDAAWCRSNIQKNDLPTKRLLRKAYNGELFIETHLKLIDLKENANTSLFIIPSHCKKMDDFEEVMELLDAIK
;
A
#
# COMPACT_ATOMS: atom_id res chain seq x y z
N MET A 1 34.53 10.16 6.29
CA MET A 1 33.56 10.93 5.47
C MET A 1 32.22 10.54 6.02
N ALA A 2 31.44 11.45 6.55
CA ALA A 2 30.08 11.12 6.96
C ALA A 2 29.32 10.84 5.67
N ASP A 3 28.91 9.58 5.48
CA ASP A 3 28.02 9.21 4.40
C ASP A 3 26.77 10.08 4.55
N ASN A 4 26.49 10.89 3.55
CA ASN A 4 25.23 11.62 3.47
C ASN A 4 24.15 10.55 3.39
N ILE A 5 23.54 10.21 4.52
CA ILE A 5 22.34 9.37 4.54
C ILE A 5 21.27 10.21 3.82
N GLU A 6 20.99 9.84 2.59
CA GLU A 6 19.92 10.46 1.84
C GLU A 6 18.60 10.20 2.58
N THR A 7 17.93 11.26 2.98
CA THR A 7 16.68 11.19 3.75
C THR A 7 15.52 11.57 2.86
N ILE A 8 14.35 11.04 3.18
CA ILE A 8 13.10 11.46 2.55
C ILE A 8 12.82 12.91 2.97
N LYS A 9 12.72 13.81 1.99
CA LYS A 9 12.60 15.25 2.23
C LYS A 9 11.16 15.72 2.34
N HIS A 10 10.22 14.93 1.82
CA HIS A 10 8.80 15.28 1.83
C HIS A 10 7.98 14.01 1.87
N PHE A 11 6.92 14.02 2.68
CA PHE A 11 5.95 12.94 2.75
C PHE A 11 4.56 13.51 2.94
N LYS A 12 3.60 13.02 2.18
CA LYS A 12 2.19 13.41 2.30
C LYS A 12 1.26 12.23 2.05
N LEU A 13 0.25 12.10 2.89
CA LEU A 13 -0.82 11.12 2.76
C LEU A 13 -2.02 11.75 2.06
N TYR A 14 -2.58 11.04 1.08
CA TYR A 14 -3.82 11.39 0.39
C TYR A 14 -4.88 10.35 0.62
N THR A 15 -6.11 10.79 0.86
CA THR A 15 -7.29 9.92 0.94
C THR A 15 -8.04 9.96 -0.38
N THR A 16 -8.09 8.85 -1.09
CA THR A 16 -8.71 8.78 -2.42
C THR A 16 -10.13 8.22 -2.41
N GLY A 17 -10.49 7.52 -1.33
CA GLY A 17 -11.82 6.93 -1.18
C GLY A 17 -11.98 6.21 0.15
N SER A 18 -13.08 5.48 0.26
CA SER A 18 -13.38 4.66 1.43
C SER A 18 -14.37 3.55 1.11
N PHE A 19 -14.44 2.56 1.99
CA PHE A 19 -15.43 1.47 1.92
C PHE A 19 -15.96 1.11 3.32
N LEU A 20 -17.11 0.41 3.36
CA LEU A 20 -17.64 -0.13 4.61
C LEU A 20 -17.08 -1.54 4.85
N GLY A 21 -16.58 -1.75 6.05
CA GLY A 21 -16.07 -3.03 6.52
C GLY A 21 -16.67 -3.42 7.88
N ASP A 22 -16.80 -4.71 8.14
CA ASP A 22 -17.28 -5.24 9.40
C ASP A 22 -16.10 -5.43 10.36
N GLU A 23 -16.15 -4.77 11.51
CA GLU A 23 -15.10 -4.85 12.55
C GLU A 23 -14.86 -6.27 13.06
N ALA A 24 -15.92 -7.09 13.15
CA ALA A 24 -15.76 -8.50 13.52
C ALA A 24 -14.96 -9.29 12.48
N VAL A 25 -14.85 -8.79 11.25
CA VAL A 25 -14.05 -9.41 10.19
C VAL A 25 -12.65 -8.81 10.12
N ILE A 26 -12.54 -7.49 10.21
CA ILE A 26 -11.29 -6.76 10.00
C ILE A 26 -10.45 -6.70 11.28
N ASN A 27 -11.09 -6.39 12.41
CA ASN A 27 -10.42 -6.12 13.69
C ASN A 27 -10.64 -7.23 14.76
N ASN A 28 -11.16 -8.38 14.35
CA ASN A 28 -11.49 -9.46 15.28
C ASN A 28 -12.36 -9.00 16.48
N SER A 29 -13.19 -7.97 16.26
CA SER A 29 -14.08 -7.44 17.30
C SER A 29 -15.11 -8.51 17.71
N PRO A 30 -15.43 -8.64 19.00
CA PRO A 30 -16.46 -9.58 19.48
C PRO A 30 -17.87 -9.21 18.97
N THR A 31 -18.07 -7.96 18.55
CA THR A 31 -19.34 -7.46 18.02
C THR A 31 -19.21 -7.07 16.58
N SER A 32 -20.17 -7.49 15.74
CA SER A 32 -20.27 -7.02 14.37
C SER A 32 -20.73 -5.58 14.37
N ARG A 33 -19.88 -4.70 13.87
CA ARG A 33 -20.17 -3.28 13.67
C ARG A 33 -19.58 -2.87 12.31
N VAL A 34 -20.39 -2.21 11.50
CA VAL A 34 -19.95 -1.72 10.20
C VAL A 34 -19.32 -0.34 10.38
N GLU A 35 -18.07 -0.24 9.99
CA GLU A 35 -17.28 0.99 10.04
C GLU A 35 -16.73 1.35 8.67
N ARG A 36 -16.36 2.62 8.50
CA ARG A 36 -15.78 3.13 7.26
C ARG A 36 -14.25 3.07 7.34
N TYR A 37 -13.66 2.48 6.32
CA TYR A 37 -12.22 2.35 6.16
C TYR A 37 -11.77 3.20 4.98
N TYR A 38 -10.78 4.05 5.19
CA TYR A 38 -10.23 4.95 4.18
C TYR A 38 -9.18 4.24 3.33
N ILE A 39 -9.01 4.72 2.10
CA ILE A 39 -8.04 4.21 1.13
C ILE A 39 -7.01 5.30 0.90
N PHE A 40 -5.75 4.95 1.12
CA PHE A 40 -4.64 5.89 1.11
C PHE A 40 -3.72 5.72 -0.09
N SER A 41 -3.14 6.83 -0.50
CA SER A 41 -1.98 6.93 -1.37
C SER A 41 -0.96 7.85 -0.71
N TYR A 42 0.31 7.65 -0.98
CA TYR A 42 1.36 8.45 -0.36
C TYR A 42 2.23 9.08 -1.43
N TYR A 43 2.58 10.33 -1.21
CA TYR A 43 3.55 11.06 -2.02
C TYR A 43 4.79 11.32 -1.20
N LEU A 44 5.95 11.13 -1.79
CA LEU A 44 7.23 11.39 -1.16
C LEU A 44 8.25 11.91 -2.19
N LYS A 45 9.26 12.60 -1.67
CA LYS A 45 10.44 13.01 -2.43
C LYS A 45 11.69 12.40 -1.85
N ILE A 46 12.47 11.74 -2.71
CA ILE A 46 13.83 11.30 -2.42
C ILE A 46 14.74 11.96 -3.45
N ASN A 47 15.68 12.77 -2.99
CA ASN A 47 16.45 13.66 -3.86
C ASN A 47 15.50 14.54 -4.70
N ASP A 48 15.58 14.43 -6.02
CA ASP A 48 14.72 15.15 -6.95
C ASP A 48 13.55 14.28 -7.46
N PHE A 49 13.51 12.98 -7.13
CA PHE A 49 12.45 12.08 -7.57
C PHE A 49 11.14 12.32 -6.82
N LYS A 50 10.07 12.48 -7.58
CA LYS A 50 8.68 12.55 -7.12
C LYS A 50 8.05 11.17 -7.22
N ILE A 51 7.69 10.59 -6.09
CA ILE A 51 7.31 9.19 -5.99
C ILE A 51 5.91 9.09 -5.39
N LEU A 52 5.06 8.28 -6.00
CA LEU A 52 3.80 7.84 -5.41
C LEU A 52 3.91 6.40 -4.93
N ILE A 53 3.36 6.13 -3.75
CA ILE A 53 3.12 4.77 -3.27
C ILE A 53 1.63 4.51 -3.34
N ASN A 54 1.25 3.55 -4.18
CA ASN A 54 -0.12 3.25 -4.60
C ASN A 54 -0.83 4.48 -5.21
N THR A 55 -1.80 4.26 -6.05
CA THR A 55 -2.54 5.33 -6.72
C THR A 55 -4.02 5.38 -6.32
N GLY A 56 -4.36 4.73 -5.21
CA GLY A 56 -5.66 4.81 -4.58
C GLY A 56 -6.79 4.09 -5.32
N PHE A 57 -8.01 4.55 -5.07
CA PHE A 57 -9.24 4.00 -5.62
C PHE A 57 -9.97 5.04 -6.48
N SER A 58 -10.42 4.65 -7.66
CA SER A 58 -11.19 5.51 -8.56
C SER A 58 -12.53 4.87 -8.96
N GLU A 59 -13.44 5.70 -9.46
CA GLU A 59 -14.71 5.26 -10.03
C GLU A 59 -14.54 4.39 -11.30
N HIS A 60 -13.37 4.45 -11.94
CA HIS A 60 -13.04 3.65 -13.12
C HIS A 60 -12.67 2.21 -12.77
N VAL A 61 -12.35 1.92 -11.52
CA VAL A 61 -12.17 0.56 -11.02
C VAL A 61 -13.53 -0.11 -10.95
N LYS A 62 -13.92 -0.78 -12.03
CA LYS A 62 -15.21 -1.50 -12.09
C LYS A 62 -15.08 -2.85 -11.41
N PRO A 63 -16.02 -3.22 -10.54
CA PRO A 63 -16.13 -4.59 -10.07
C PRO A 63 -16.33 -5.52 -11.25
N SER A 64 -15.86 -6.76 -11.13
CA SER A 64 -16.11 -7.79 -12.14
C SER A 64 -17.62 -7.90 -12.42
N THR A 65 -17.99 -8.35 -13.62
CA THR A 65 -19.40 -8.58 -14.00
C THR A 65 -20.06 -9.73 -13.23
N ASP A 66 -19.28 -10.46 -12.41
CA ASP A 66 -19.82 -11.51 -11.55
C ASP A 66 -20.78 -10.94 -10.50
N LEU A 67 -21.99 -11.52 -10.45
CA LEU A 67 -23.08 -11.06 -9.57
C LEU A 67 -22.72 -11.13 -8.08
N LYS A 68 -21.86 -12.07 -7.65
CA LYS A 68 -21.43 -12.17 -6.25
C LYS A 68 -20.52 -11.02 -5.89
N THR A 69 -19.57 -10.71 -6.76
CA THR A 69 -18.62 -9.59 -6.61
C THR A 69 -19.35 -8.25 -6.66
N LEU A 70 -20.29 -8.08 -7.60
CA LEU A 70 -21.15 -6.89 -7.65
C LEU A 70 -21.97 -6.68 -6.37
N LYS A 71 -22.54 -7.76 -5.81
CA LYS A 71 -23.27 -7.69 -4.54
C LYS A 71 -22.36 -7.32 -3.37
N LEU A 72 -21.15 -7.90 -3.32
CA LEU A 72 -20.15 -7.58 -2.29
C LEU A 72 -19.75 -6.12 -2.39
N PHE A 73 -19.43 -5.65 -3.59
CA PHE A 73 -19.05 -4.26 -3.87
C PHE A 73 -20.15 -3.27 -3.44
N ARG A 74 -21.42 -3.55 -3.77
CA ARG A 74 -22.55 -2.74 -3.33
C ARG A 74 -22.74 -2.73 -1.82
N ARG A 75 -22.48 -3.83 -1.12
CA ARG A 75 -22.55 -3.92 0.35
C ARG A 75 -21.44 -3.14 1.04
N GLN A 76 -20.30 -2.98 0.40
CA GLN A 76 -19.15 -2.25 0.94
C GLN A 76 -19.28 -0.72 0.77
N ASP A 77 -20.30 -0.23 0.07
CA ASP A 77 -20.58 1.20 -0.12
C ASP A 77 -19.31 2.01 -0.39
N TYR A 78 -18.62 1.65 -1.47
CA TYR A 78 -17.42 2.37 -1.90
C TYR A 78 -17.75 3.81 -2.23
N LYS A 79 -16.96 4.71 -1.69
CA LYS A 79 -17.02 6.15 -2.02
C LYS A 79 -15.68 6.58 -2.60
N VAL A 80 -15.75 7.27 -3.71
CA VAL A 80 -14.61 7.99 -4.29
C VAL A 80 -14.66 9.40 -3.74
N TYR A 81 -13.52 9.91 -3.32
CA TYR A 81 -13.36 11.29 -2.87
C TYR A 81 -12.77 12.13 -4.00
N GLU A 82 -12.09 13.22 -3.64
CA GLU A 82 -11.35 13.97 -4.62
C GLU A 82 -10.28 13.10 -5.28
N THR A 83 -10.14 13.20 -6.59
CA THR A 83 -9.20 12.38 -7.35
C THR A 83 -7.76 12.64 -6.93
N LEU A 84 -6.92 11.61 -6.90
CA LEU A 84 -5.50 11.77 -6.56
C LEU A 84 -4.79 12.81 -7.44
N PRO A 85 -4.98 12.84 -8.77
CA PRO A 85 -4.44 13.92 -9.60
C PRO A 85 -4.87 15.33 -9.18
N SER A 86 -6.16 15.52 -8.81
CA SER A 86 -6.64 16.84 -8.34
C SER A 86 -6.03 17.25 -7.01
N GLN A 87 -5.87 16.30 -6.08
CA GLN A 87 -5.21 16.57 -4.80
C GLN A 87 -3.74 16.96 -4.98
N LEU A 88 -3.00 16.26 -5.86
CA LEU A 88 -1.62 16.60 -6.22
C LEU A 88 -1.51 18.01 -6.82
N LEU A 89 -2.42 18.38 -7.76
CA LEU A 89 -2.43 19.71 -8.37
C LEU A 89 -2.65 20.82 -7.33
N LYS A 90 -3.47 20.60 -6.30
CA LYS A 90 -3.62 21.56 -5.18
C LYS A 90 -2.33 21.75 -4.39
N ASP A 91 -1.49 20.74 -4.36
CA ASP A 91 -0.17 20.79 -3.73
C ASP A 91 0.94 21.21 -4.72
N HIS A 92 0.54 21.78 -5.86
CA HIS A 92 1.45 22.24 -6.92
C HIS A 92 2.35 21.14 -7.50
N VAL A 93 1.84 19.88 -7.50
CA VAL A 93 2.49 18.73 -8.14
C VAL A 93 1.65 18.30 -9.34
N HIS A 94 2.21 18.47 -10.54
CA HIS A 94 1.53 18.04 -11.75
C HIS A 94 1.66 16.50 -11.90
N PRO A 95 0.59 15.77 -12.33
CA PRO A 95 0.66 14.32 -12.54
C PRO A 95 1.80 13.86 -13.49
N ASP A 96 2.10 14.66 -14.51
CA ASP A 96 3.19 14.36 -15.46
C ASP A 96 4.60 14.53 -14.87
N GLU A 97 4.71 15.12 -13.67
CA GLU A 97 5.97 15.29 -12.94
C GLU A 97 6.28 14.14 -11.98
N ILE A 98 5.37 13.16 -11.88
CA ILE A 98 5.62 11.97 -11.08
C ILE A 98 6.59 11.06 -11.85
N ASP A 99 7.73 10.78 -11.23
CA ASP A 99 8.79 9.96 -11.82
C ASP A 99 8.52 8.47 -11.61
N TYR A 100 7.95 8.09 -10.45
CA TYR A 100 7.72 6.70 -10.07
C TYR A 100 6.37 6.49 -9.39
N CYS A 101 5.72 5.38 -9.72
CA CYS A 101 4.58 4.83 -9.00
C CYS A 101 4.97 3.47 -8.42
N ILE A 102 5.17 3.36 -7.11
CA ILE A 102 5.43 2.08 -6.44
C ILE A 102 4.09 1.43 -6.10
N ILE A 103 3.83 0.27 -6.69
CA ILE A 103 2.57 -0.48 -6.52
C ILE A 103 2.85 -1.71 -5.66
N THR A 104 2.39 -1.69 -4.43
CA THR A 104 2.70 -2.71 -3.41
C THR A 104 1.96 -4.03 -3.60
N ASN A 105 0.84 -4.01 -4.28
CA ASN A 105 0.10 -5.14 -4.84
C ASN A 105 -0.93 -4.64 -5.86
N PHE A 106 -1.48 -5.53 -6.67
CA PHE A 106 -2.42 -5.18 -7.74
C PHE A 106 -3.90 -5.20 -7.30
N SER A 107 -4.20 -4.90 -6.04
CA SER A 107 -5.59 -4.72 -5.63
C SER A 107 -6.20 -3.44 -6.22
N SER A 108 -7.51 -3.42 -6.36
CA SER A 108 -8.24 -2.28 -6.91
C SER A 108 -8.07 -0.98 -6.10
N HIS A 109 -7.71 -1.10 -4.83
CA HIS A 109 -7.47 0.03 -3.94
C HIS A 109 -6.14 0.74 -4.19
N HIS A 110 -5.24 0.11 -4.94
CA HIS A 110 -3.87 0.61 -5.17
C HIS A 110 -3.64 1.15 -6.58
N LEU A 111 -4.58 0.92 -7.51
CA LEU A 111 -4.38 1.14 -8.95
C LEU A 111 -5.25 2.24 -9.54
N GLY A 112 -6.18 2.82 -8.76
CA GLY A 112 -7.31 3.59 -9.27
C GLY A 112 -6.99 4.72 -10.25
N TYR A 113 -5.85 5.37 -10.11
CA TYR A 113 -5.44 6.49 -10.96
C TYR A 113 -4.11 6.26 -11.69
N LEU A 114 -3.64 5.01 -11.82
CA LEU A 114 -2.33 4.71 -12.39
C LEU A 114 -2.17 5.25 -13.82
N ASN A 115 -3.24 5.25 -14.61
CA ASN A 115 -3.24 5.78 -15.98
C ASN A 115 -3.09 7.31 -16.07
N ALA A 116 -3.26 8.04 -14.97
CA ALA A 116 -3.07 9.48 -14.94
C ALA A 116 -1.58 9.89 -14.90
N PHE A 117 -0.70 9.00 -14.47
CA PHE A 117 0.74 9.23 -14.30
C PHE A 117 1.51 8.71 -15.51
N LYS A 118 1.40 9.42 -16.64
CA LYS A 118 1.84 8.94 -17.95
C LYS A 118 3.34 8.75 -18.09
N ASN A 119 4.12 9.55 -17.36
CA ASN A 119 5.59 9.54 -17.45
C ASN A 119 6.24 8.65 -16.37
N ALA A 120 5.47 8.24 -15.36
CA ALA A 120 6.02 7.50 -14.23
C ALA A 120 6.47 6.09 -14.61
N THR A 121 7.64 5.67 -14.19
CA THR A 121 8.02 4.26 -14.12
C THR A 121 7.22 3.57 -13.01
N ILE A 122 6.80 2.33 -13.23
CA ILE A 122 5.98 1.58 -12.28
C ILE A 122 6.88 0.53 -11.62
N ILE A 123 7.10 0.68 -10.31
CA ILE A 123 7.89 -0.27 -9.53
C ILE A 123 6.94 -1.22 -8.80
N THR A 124 7.15 -2.51 -8.93
CA THR A 124 6.38 -3.56 -8.25
C THR A 124 7.24 -4.82 -8.06
N SER A 125 6.72 -5.87 -7.41
CA SER A 125 7.40 -7.15 -7.38
C SER A 125 7.14 -7.97 -8.64
N SER A 126 8.10 -8.80 -9.02
CA SER A 126 7.96 -9.70 -10.18
C SER A 126 6.82 -10.70 -9.99
N GLU A 127 6.64 -11.25 -8.77
CA GLU A 127 5.54 -12.17 -8.47
C GLU A 127 4.17 -11.49 -8.62
N ALA A 128 3.98 -10.29 -8.07
CA ALA A 128 2.72 -9.55 -8.18
C ALA A 128 2.39 -9.25 -9.65
N TYR A 129 3.38 -8.83 -10.43
CA TYR A 129 3.21 -8.56 -11.85
C TYR A 129 2.82 -9.80 -12.64
N HIS A 130 3.53 -10.92 -12.46
CA HIS A 130 3.26 -12.16 -13.20
C HIS A 130 1.90 -12.76 -12.83
N ASP A 131 1.52 -12.73 -11.56
CA ASP A 131 0.19 -13.13 -11.13
C ASP A 131 -0.89 -12.27 -11.80
N PHE A 132 -0.73 -10.95 -11.77
CA PHE A 132 -1.64 -10.01 -12.39
C PHE A 132 -1.82 -10.29 -13.89
N ILE A 133 -0.74 -10.42 -14.65
CA ILE A 133 -0.80 -10.70 -16.10
C ILE A 133 -1.43 -12.07 -16.37
N THR A 134 -1.09 -13.10 -15.59
CA THR A 134 -1.64 -14.45 -15.76
C THR A 134 -3.15 -14.48 -15.53
N GLN A 135 -3.63 -13.78 -14.52
CA GLN A 135 -5.05 -13.72 -14.23
C GLN A 135 -5.84 -12.95 -15.30
N GLN A 136 -5.22 -11.96 -15.92
CA GLN A 136 -5.82 -11.23 -17.03
C GLN A 136 -5.97 -12.10 -18.28
N VAL A 137 -4.96 -12.89 -18.62
CA VAL A 137 -5.00 -13.81 -19.78
C VAL A 137 -6.01 -14.93 -19.59
N SER A 138 -6.17 -15.43 -18.37
CA SER A 138 -7.10 -16.53 -18.05
C SER A 138 -8.56 -16.12 -17.97
N ASN A 139 -8.91 -14.85 -18.14
CA ASN A 139 -10.27 -14.31 -17.90
C ASN A 139 -10.84 -14.73 -16.53
N ASN A 140 -9.98 -14.98 -15.56
CA ASN A 140 -10.38 -15.41 -14.24
C ASN A 140 -10.94 -14.20 -13.48
N ASN A 141 -12.26 -14.00 -13.60
CA ASN A 141 -13.02 -12.87 -13.08
C ASN A 141 -13.01 -12.74 -11.53
N ASN A 142 -12.19 -13.51 -10.84
CA ASN A 142 -12.15 -13.50 -9.37
C ASN A 142 -11.35 -12.30 -8.80
N LEU A 143 -10.52 -11.64 -9.59
CA LEU A 143 -9.88 -10.38 -9.21
C LEU A 143 -10.58 -9.21 -9.88
N GLN A 144 -11.00 -8.27 -9.07
CA GLN A 144 -11.72 -7.04 -9.41
C GLN A 144 -10.82 -6.02 -10.15
N LEU A 145 -9.93 -6.50 -11.00
CA LEU A 145 -8.94 -5.68 -11.68
C LEU A 145 -9.49 -5.21 -13.01
N SER A 146 -9.60 -3.91 -13.13
CA SER A 146 -9.99 -3.27 -14.38
C SER A 146 -8.74 -2.80 -15.11
N PHE A 147 -8.49 -3.33 -16.31
CA PHE A 147 -7.45 -2.79 -17.20
C PHE A 147 -7.66 -1.33 -17.58
N HIS A 148 -8.85 -0.80 -17.39
CA HIS A 148 -9.16 0.61 -17.70
C HIS A 148 -8.37 1.62 -16.86
N VAL A 149 -7.77 1.19 -15.74
CA VAL A 149 -6.90 2.04 -14.92
C VAL A 149 -5.42 1.86 -15.25
N MET A 150 -5.08 0.90 -16.11
CA MET A 150 -3.71 0.69 -16.57
C MET A 150 -3.38 1.60 -17.75
N PRO A 151 -2.19 2.19 -17.80
CA PRO A 151 -1.73 2.88 -18.99
C PRO A 151 -1.49 1.89 -20.15
N ASP A 152 -1.71 2.35 -21.38
CA ASP A 152 -1.54 1.51 -22.59
C ASP A 152 -0.13 0.89 -22.70
N ASN A 153 0.89 1.66 -22.29
CA ASN A 153 2.29 1.24 -22.30
C ASN A 153 2.76 0.67 -20.93
N PHE A 154 1.83 0.14 -20.14
CA PHE A 154 2.09 -0.37 -18.78
C PHE A 154 3.28 -1.33 -18.72
N LYS A 155 3.32 -2.33 -19.63
CA LYS A 155 4.34 -3.38 -19.64
C LYS A 155 5.75 -2.87 -19.92
N GLU A 156 5.86 -1.76 -20.65
CA GLU A 156 7.13 -1.13 -21.04
C GLU A 156 7.73 -0.26 -19.92
N ARG A 157 6.94 0.00 -18.89
CA ARG A 157 7.27 0.93 -17.79
C ARG A 157 7.46 0.23 -16.44
N ILE A 158 7.55 -1.11 -16.44
CA ILE A 158 7.73 -1.91 -15.23
C ILE A 158 9.21 -2.03 -14.89
N GLU A 159 9.52 -1.76 -13.63
CA GLU A 159 10.74 -2.16 -12.95
C GLU A 159 10.38 -3.03 -11.74
N PHE A 160 11.24 -3.99 -11.41
CA PHE A 160 10.99 -4.86 -10.28
C PHE A 160 11.81 -4.44 -9.05
N VAL A 161 11.19 -4.55 -7.86
CA VAL A 161 11.93 -4.30 -6.61
C VAL A 161 13.14 -5.22 -6.48
N GLU A 162 13.08 -6.41 -7.07
CA GLU A 162 14.15 -7.41 -7.08
C GLU A 162 15.37 -7.00 -7.91
N ASP A 163 15.25 -5.99 -8.77
CA ASP A 163 16.35 -5.46 -9.57
C ASP A 163 17.27 -4.50 -8.76
N PHE A 164 16.81 -4.07 -7.58
CA PHE A 164 17.60 -3.22 -6.70
C PHE A 164 18.49 -4.02 -5.74
N VAL A 165 19.41 -3.32 -5.06
CA VAL A 165 20.35 -3.95 -4.11
C VAL A 165 19.60 -4.63 -2.98
N GLN A 166 19.83 -5.94 -2.82
CA GLN A 166 19.23 -6.73 -1.75
C GLN A 166 19.79 -6.33 -0.38
N THR A 167 18.94 -6.36 0.61
CA THR A 167 19.26 -6.20 2.04
C THR A 167 18.47 -7.20 2.87
N GLU A 168 18.72 -7.23 4.17
CA GLU A 168 18.00 -8.10 5.09
C GLU A 168 17.73 -7.38 6.42
N HIS A 169 16.53 -7.58 6.94
CA HIS A 169 16.13 -7.08 8.25
C HIS A 169 15.90 -8.26 9.21
N PRO A 170 16.37 -8.19 10.48
CA PRO A 170 16.30 -9.31 11.42
C PRO A 170 14.89 -9.89 11.61
N ILE A 171 13.86 -9.08 11.54
CA ILE A 171 12.45 -9.47 11.73
C ILE A 171 11.74 -9.65 10.40
N LEU A 172 11.84 -8.67 9.49
CA LEU A 172 11.12 -8.69 8.22
C LEU A 172 11.72 -9.67 7.22
N GLY A 173 13.03 -9.95 7.35
CA GLY A 173 13.76 -10.81 6.43
C GLY A 173 14.26 -10.05 5.20
N LYS A 174 14.17 -10.70 4.05
CA LYS A 174 14.66 -10.19 2.76
C LYS A 174 13.96 -8.92 2.32
N GLY A 175 14.73 -7.96 1.81
CA GLY A 175 14.25 -6.72 1.26
C GLY A 175 15.17 -6.17 0.17
N TYR A 176 14.78 -5.03 -0.42
CA TYR A 176 15.53 -4.39 -1.49
C TYR A 176 15.57 -2.88 -1.30
N LYS A 177 16.75 -2.29 -1.44
CA LYS A 177 16.96 -0.84 -1.33
C LYS A 177 16.49 -0.15 -2.60
N VAL A 178 15.26 0.34 -2.60
CA VAL A 178 14.68 1.01 -3.77
C VAL A 178 15.56 2.21 -4.16
N PHE A 179 15.89 2.32 -5.43
CA PHE A 179 16.90 3.25 -5.97
C PHE A 179 18.30 3.08 -5.37
N ASN A 180 18.60 1.90 -4.80
CA ASN A 180 19.83 1.60 -4.06
C ASN A 180 20.05 2.52 -2.84
N GLN A 181 18.97 2.99 -2.22
CA GLN A 181 18.93 3.93 -1.11
C GLN A 181 18.49 3.26 0.19
N ASP A 182 19.18 3.54 1.30
CA ASP A 182 18.79 3.08 2.63
C ASP A 182 17.52 3.82 3.16
N ALA A 183 17.19 4.95 2.58
CA ALA A 183 16.02 5.74 2.96
C ALA A 183 14.68 5.09 2.57
N LEU A 184 14.68 4.22 1.56
CA LEU A 184 13.48 3.52 1.08
C LEU A 184 13.79 2.05 0.79
N VAL A 185 13.29 1.16 1.63
CA VAL A 185 13.54 -0.29 1.51
C VAL A 185 12.23 -1.04 1.42
N SER A 186 12.07 -1.88 0.39
CA SER A 186 10.96 -2.81 0.29
C SER A 186 11.24 -4.10 1.08
N TYR A 187 10.20 -4.68 1.70
CA TYR A 187 10.27 -5.98 2.37
C TYR A 187 9.10 -6.85 1.95
N ASP A 188 9.37 -8.13 1.66
CA ASP A 188 8.35 -9.08 1.27
C ASP A 188 7.35 -9.29 2.42
N LEU A 189 6.05 -9.14 2.10
CA LEU A 189 4.95 -9.34 3.05
C LEU A 189 3.92 -10.33 2.47
N PRO A 190 4.30 -11.60 2.29
CA PRO A 190 3.47 -12.57 1.60
C PRO A 190 2.20 -12.91 2.38
N GLY A 191 1.18 -13.39 1.66
CA GLY A 191 0.01 -14.02 2.22
C GLY A 191 -1.31 -13.35 1.86
N ALA A 192 -1.47 -12.04 2.02
CA ALA A 192 -2.72 -11.37 1.66
C ALA A 192 -2.94 -11.35 0.15
N MET A 193 -1.93 -10.94 -0.61
CA MET A 193 -1.90 -10.89 -2.07
C MET A 193 -0.59 -11.50 -2.60
N PRO A 194 -0.57 -12.05 -3.83
CA PRO A 194 0.66 -12.52 -4.47
C PRO A 194 1.69 -11.41 -4.57
N GLY A 195 2.94 -11.69 -4.23
CA GLY A 195 4.07 -10.77 -4.36
C GLY A 195 3.93 -9.44 -3.63
N GLN A 196 3.02 -9.36 -2.65
CA GLN A 196 2.83 -8.15 -1.85
C GLN A 196 4.07 -7.83 -1.04
N PHE A 197 4.40 -6.53 -0.96
CA PHE A 197 5.49 -6.01 -0.14
C PHE A 197 5.09 -4.75 0.61
N GLY A 198 5.84 -4.44 1.66
CA GLY A 198 5.77 -3.18 2.39
C GLY A 198 6.99 -2.31 2.12
N LEU A 199 6.95 -1.06 2.57
CA LEU A 199 8.02 -0.09 2.39
C LEU A 199 8.42 0.53 3.73
N MET A 200 9.70 0.35 4.10
CA MET A 200 10.32 1.09 5.19
C MET A 200 10.85 2.42 4.67
N MET A 201 10.38 3.49 5.26
CA MET A 201 10.77 4.86 4.94
C MET A 201 11.53 5.44 6.14
N THR A 202 12.77 5.86 5.91
CA THR A 202 13.64 6.43 6.96
C THR A 202 13.70 7.94 6.81
N PHE A 203 13.31 8.63 7.86
CA PHE A 203 13.42 10.08 8.03
C PHE A 203 14.51 10.40 9.05
N SER A 204 14.84 11.66 9.26
CA SER A 204 15.94 12.07 10.16
C SER A 204 15.78 11.60 11.62
N ASN A 205 14.55 11.49 12.12
CA ASN A 205 14.25 11.17 13.53
C ASN A 205 13.14 10.12 13.72
N LEU A 206 12.58 9.60 12.63
CA LEU A 206 11.56 8.55 12.68
C LEU A 206 11.64 7.62 11.48
N MET A 207 11.05 6.43 11.61
CA MET A 207 10.81 5.49 10.53
C MET A 207 9.32 5.25 10.38
N ILE A 208 8.87 5.12 9.12
CA ILE A 208 7.51 4.72 8.79
C ILE A 208 7.59 3.41 8.01
N PHE A 209 6.91 2.38 8.50
CA PHE A 209 6.72 1.15 7.76
C PHE A 209 5.30 1.05 7.22
N MET A 210 5.14 1.28 5.93
CA MET A 210 3.87 1.05 5.24
C MET A 210 3.76 -0.43 4.91
N CYS A 211 2.87 -1.14 5.63
CA CYS A 211 2.76 -2.60 5.56
C CYS A 211 1.74 -3.10 4.53
N SER A 212 1.27 -2.24 3.62
CA SER A 212 0.30 -2.60 2.59
C SER A 212 -0.95 -3.29 3.18
N ASP A 213 -1.46 -4.35 2.54
CA ASP A 213 -2.62 -5.12 3.02
C ASP A 213 -2.24 -6.27 3.96
N ALA A 214 -0.99 -6.32 4.46
CA ALA A 214 -0.58 -7.27 5.51
C ALA A 214 -1.27 -7.00 6.86
N ALA A 215 -1.78 -5.78 7.05
CA ALA A 215 -2.77 -5.43 8.06
C ALA A 215 -3.78 -4.44 7.47
N TRP A 216 -5.05 -4.57 7.84
CA TRP A 216 -6.10 -3.70 7.30
C TRP A 216 -6.38 -2.47 8.17
N CYS A 217 -5.88 -2.47 9.38
CA CYS A 217 -6.06 -1.36 10.30
C CYS A 217 -4.92 -1.36 11.32
N ARG A 218 -4.46 -0.18 11.72
CA ARG A 218 -3.41 -0.02 12.73
C ARG A 218 -3.75 -0.73 14.05
N SER A 219 -5.03 -0.75 14.44
CA SER A 219 -5.48 -1.43 15.65
C SER A 219 -5.21 -2.95 15.66
N ASN A 220 -5.15 -3.63 14.51
CA ASN A 220 -4.80 -5.04 14.46
C ASN A 220 -3.38 -5.27 15.02
N ILE A 221 -2.43 -4.43 14.60
CA ILE A 221 -1.04 -4.51 15.05
C ILE A 221 -0.91 -4.04 16.50
N GLN A 222 -1.60 -2.95 16.87
CA GLN A 222 -1.52 -2.39 18.24
C GLN A 222 -2.04 -3.35 19.30
N LYS A 223 -3.10 -4.11 19.00
CA LYS A 223 -3.74 -5.06 19.92
C LYS A 223 -3.19 -6.48 19.83
N ASN A 224 -2.23 -6.72 18.95
CA ASN A 224 -1.72 -8.06 18.61
C ASN A 224 -2.84 -9.00 18.12
N ASP A 225 -3.85 -8.46 17.43
CA ASP A 225 -4.98 -9.22 16.91
C ASP A 225 -4.59 -9.94 15.62
N LEU A 226 -4.65 -11.25 15.59
CA LEU A 226 -4.42 -12.04 14.40
C LEU A 226 -5.55 -11.86 13.36
N PRO A 227 -5.26 -12.03 12.07
CA PRO A 227 -6.28 -12.02 11.02
C PRO A 227 -7.38 -13.04 11.29
N THR A 228 -8.63 -12.63 11.08
CA THR A 228 -9.78 -13.50 11.32
C THR A 228 -9.80 -14.67 10.33
N LYS A 229 -10.41 -15.81 10.72
CA LYS A 229 -10.62 -16.95 9.81
C LYS A 229 -11.33 -16.57 8.51
N ARG A 230 -12.10 -15.48 8.52
CA ARG A 230 -12.81 -14.98 7.33
C ARG A 230 -11.88 -14.23 6.38
N LEU A 231 -10.93 -13.44 6.92
CA LEU A 231 -9.87 -12.82 6.14
C LEU A 231 -8.92 -13.88 5.56
N LEU A 232 -8.47 -14.82 6.39
CA LEU A 232 -7.58 -15.91 5.97
C LEU A 232 -8.14 -16.74 4.81
N ARG A 233 -9.46 -16.99 4.78
CA ARG A 233 -10.12 -17.69 3.67
C ARG A 233 -10.15 -16.90 2.36
N LYS A 234 -9.93 -15.58 2.40
CA LYS A 234 -9.88 -14.71 1.23
C LYS A 234 -8.45 -14.38 0.80
N ALA A 235 -7.50 -14.59 1.68
CA ALA A 235 -6.10 -14.37 1.42
C ALA A 235 -5.58 -15.33 0.34
N TYR A 236 -4.56 -14.91 -0.37
CA TYR A 236 -3.84 -15.74 -1.33
C TYR A 236 -3.23 -16.97 -0.65
N ASN A 237 -2.61 -16.78 0.51
CA ASN A 237 -2.11 -17.85 1.37
C ASN A 237 -2.32 -17.47 2.85
N GLY A 238 -3.27 -18.14 3.51
CA GLY A 238 -3.66 -17.81 4.88
C GLY A 238 -2.56 -18.08 5.92
N GLU A 239 -1.70 -19.09 5.71
CA GLU A 239 -0.60 -19.42 6.63
C GLU A 239 0.48 -18.34 6.55
N LEU A 240 0.93 -17.99 5.36
CA LEU A 240 1.89 -16.90 5.15
C LEU A 240 1.34 -15.56 5.63
N PHE A 241 0.02 -15.34 5.52
CA PHE A 241 -0.59 -14.11 6.04
C PHE A 241 -0.50 -14.01 7.56
N ILE A 242 -0.68 -15.12 8.28
CA ILE A 242 -0.48 -15.18 9.75
C ILE A 242 0.99 -14.92 10.08
N GLU A 243 1.93 -15.58 9.41
CA GLU A 243 3.36 -15.40 9.65
C GLU A 243 3.79 -13.95 9.42
N THR A 244 3.34 -13.36 8.32
CA THR A 244 3.59 -11.94 8.03
C THR A 244 3.02 -11.02 9.10
N HIS A 245 1.80 -11.29 9.56
CA HIS A 245 1.17 -10.50 10.61
C HIS A 245 1.91 -10.60 11.95
N LEU A 246 2.41 -11.79 12.31
CA LEU A 246 3.26 -11.99 13.49
C LEU A 246 4.57 -11.21 13.39
N LYS A 247 5.20 -11.13 12.21
CA LYS A 247 6.37 -10.28 11.96
C LYS A 247 6.07 -8.79 12.21
N LEU A 248 4.87 -8.31 11.82
CA LEU A 248 4.50 -6.92 12.09
C LEU A 248 4.33 -6.63 13.58
N ILE A 249 3.77 -7.59 14.33
CA ILE A 249 3.66 -7.49 15.80
C ILE A 249 5.05 -7.47 16.44
N ASP A 250 5.93 -8.39 16.03
CA ASP A 250 7.31 -8.48 16.52
C ASP A 250 8.10 -7.21 16.18
N LEU A 251 7.94 -6.70 14.97
CA LEU A 251 8.56 -5.43 14.56
C LEU A 251 8.13 -4.25 15.46
N LYS A 252 6.84 -4.16 15.78
CA LYS A 252 6.31 -3.13 16.68
C LYS A 252 6.89 -3.27 18.11
N GLU A 253 6.99 -4.50 18.62
CA GLU A 253 7.43 -4.75 19.99
C GLU A 253 8.94 -4.56 20.18
N ASN A 254 9.74 -4.82 19.14
CA ASN A 254 11.19 -4.74 19.19
C ASN A 254 11.78 -3.49 18.52
N ALA A 255 10.95 -2.54 18.08
CA ALA A 255 11.43 -1.29 17.53
C ALA A 255 12.13 -0.43 18.59
N ASN A 256 13.43 -0.18 18.41
CA ASN A 256 14.24 0.67 19.32
C ASN A 256 14.12 2.17 19.00
N THR A 257 13.35 2.54 18.00
CA THR A 257 13.23 3.90 17.46
C THR A 257 11.75 4.28 17.33
N SER A 258 11.49 5.55 17.06
CA SER A 258 10.15 6.02 16.70
C SER A 258 9.73 5.39 15.36
N LEU A 259 9.20 4.17 15.41
CA LEU A 259 8.69 3.45 14.26
C LEU A 259 7.16 3.49 14.25
N PHE A 260 6.60 3.97 13.15
CA PHE A 260 5.16 3.93 12.89
C PHE A 260 4.84 2.90 11.81
N ILE A 261 4.00 1.93 12.13
CA ILE A 261 3.50 0.95 11.14
C ILE A 261 2.15 1.45 10.63
N ILE A 262 2.06 1.66 9.32
CA ILE A 262 0.90 2.22 8.64
C ILE A 262 0.36 1.17 7.65
N PRO A 263 -0.88 0.69 7.82
CA PRO A 263 -1.55 -0.17 6.83
C PRO A 263 -2.12 0.66 5.67
N SER A 264 -2.52 -0.03 4.58
CA SER A 264 -3.18 0.63 3.43
C SER A 264 -4.54 1.22 3.74
N HIS A 265 -5.17 0.79 4.83
CA HIS A 265 -6.51 1.22 5.24
C HIS A 265 -6.55 1.52 6.74
N CYS A 266 -7.36 2.48 7.14
CA CYS A 266 -7.66 2.71 8.56
C CYS A 266 -9.04 3.33 8.74
N LYS A 267 -9.62 3.19 9.94
CA LYS A 267 -10.95 3.72 10.24
C LYS A 267 -10.96 5.23 10.45
N LYS A 268 -9.88 5.77 10.99
CA LYS A 268 -9.75 7.18 11.33
C LYS A 268 -8.49 7.77 10.74
N MET A 269 -8.60 9.02 10.30
CA MET A 269 -7.43 9.82 9.94
C MET A 269 -6.60 10.18 11.18
N ASP A 270 -7.26 10.38 12.31
CA ASP A 270 -6.65 10.70 13.62
C ASP A 270 -5.56 9.68 14.03
N ASP A 271 -5.67 8.42 13.55
CA ASP A 271 -4.64 7.40 13.77
C ASP A 271 -3.28 7.77 13.14
N PHE A 272 -3.26 8.77 12.24
CA PHE A 272 -2.07 9.26 11.53
C PHE A 272 -1.71 10.71 11.89
N GLU A 273 -2.51 11.43 12.68
CA GLU A 273 -2.25 12.84 13.06
C GLU A 273 -0.89 12.96 13.75
N GLU A 274 -0.60 12.08 14.72
CA GLU A 274 0.69 12.04 15.42
C GLU A 274 1.88 11.90 14.44
N VAL A 275 1.75 11.03 13.45
CA VAL A 275 2.78 10.82 12.41
C VAL A 275 2.93 12.07 11.55
N MET A 276 1.83 12.70 11.15
CA MET A 276 1.85 13.90 10.33
C MET A 276 2.42 15.10 11.08
N GLU A 277 2.08 15.27 12.35
CA GLU A 277 2.65 16.31 13.22
C GLU A 277 4.18 16.17 13.37
N LEU A 278 4.66 14.94 13.58
CA LEU A 278 6.09 14.64 13.66
C LEU A 278 6.80 14.92 12.33
N LEU A 279 6.18 14.61 11.20
CA LEU A 279 6.73 14.88 9.88
C LEU A 279 6.73 16.37 9.54
N ASP A 280 5.71 17.11 9.97
CA ASP A 280 5.66 18.57 9.78
C ASP A 280 6.70 19.31 10.63
N ALA A 281 7.09 18.74 11.76
CA ALA A 281 8.16 19.28 12.60
C ALA A 281 9.58 19.06 12.03
N ILE A 282 9.71 18.21 10.99
CA ILE A 282 11.00 17.91 10.32
C ILE A 282 11.28 18.88 9.15
N LYS A 283 10.28 19.63 8.72
CA LYS A 283 10.44 20.68 7.69
C LYS A 283 11.15 21.89 8.24
#